data_c7cf6b545aafb78c4fe895a61338b49a
#
_entry.id   c7cf6b545aafb78c4fe895a61338b49a
#
_cell.length_a   1.000
_cell.length_b   1.000
_cell.length_c   1.000
_cell.angle_alpha   90.00
_cell.angle_beta   90.00
_cell.angle_gamma   90.00
#
_symmetry.space_group_name_H-M   'P 1'
#
loop_
_entity.id
_entity.type
_entity.pdbx_description
1 polymer ?
#
loop_
_entity_poly.entity_id
_entity_poly.type
_entity_poly.pdbx_seq_one_letter_code
_entity_poly.pdbx_strand_id
1 'polypeptide(L)'
;MRKPCPPRAPLQHLTVHQPVGLIVVEFATRRRLRINGTLSDTGSDRLRIDVEQAYGNCPQYIQNRQLHTAPASARSAEPVRHGHTLTQDDIDLVRRADTFLIGTTHPTRGNDASHRGGPPGFVRVEDGQLWWPDYWGNNMFNTLGNLQADPAAALLFCDFTTGHTLHLSGQATLEWTGTGIPGDDDRTGRRVHFTPEQLVAGRLLSLQADSVTAAPDNPPLTD
;
A
#
# COMPACT_ATOMS: atom_id res chain seq x y z
N MET A 1 -26.80 14.35 -22.80
CA MET A 1 -26.45 14.96 -21.49
C MET A 1 -25.35 14.14 -20.85
N ARG A 2 -24.14 14.70 -20.69
CA ARG A 2 -23.03 14.04 -19.95
C ARG A 2 -23.36 14.12 -18.47
N LYS A 3 -23.37 12.98 -17.77
CA LYS A 3 -23.50 12.95 -16.30
C LYS A 3 -22.35 13.77 -15.70
N PRO A 4 -22.59 14.59 -14.67
CA PRO A 4 -21.53 15.30 -13.97
C PRO A 4 -20.55 14.29 -13.39
N CYS A 5 -19.27 14.51 -13.66
CA CYS A 5 -18.19 13.74 -13.05
C CYS A 5 -18.22 13.96 -11.51
N PRO A 6 -18.03 12.92 -10.68
CA PRO A 6 -17.95 13.11 -9.24
C PRO A 6 -16.80 14.08 -8.88
N PRO A 7 -16.85 14.72 -7.70
CA PRO A 7 -15.83 15.67 -7.30
C PRO A 7 -14.45 15.02 -7.42
N ARG A 8 -13.57 15.71 -8.11
CA ARG A 8 -12.26 15.19 -8.54
C ARG A 8 -11.36 14.99 -7.34
N ALA A 9 -10.64 13.87 -7.34
CA ALA A 9 -9.65 13.50 -6.35
C ALA A 9 -8.58 14.59 -6.15
N PRO A 10 -7.91 14.62 -4.98
CA PRO A 10 -6.89 15.62 -4.63
C PRO A 10 -5.68 15.69 -5.59
N LEU A 11 -5.58 14.80 -6.57
CA LEU A 11 -4.54 14.78 -7.61
C LEU A 11 -4.44 16.08 -8.43
N GLN A 12 -5.50 16.91 -8.45
CA GLN A 12 -5.47 18.21 -9.15
C GLN A 12 -4.63 19.29 -8.47
N HIS A 13 -4.28 19.06 -7.21
CA HIS A 13 -3.47 19.98 -6.41
C HIS A 13 -1.99 19.56 -6.33
N LEU A 14 -1.61 18.50 -7.07
CA LEU A 14 -0.22 18.09 -7.12
C LEU A 14 0.61 19.14 -7.86
N THR A 15 1.71 19.51 -7.24
CA THR A 15 2.64 20.47 -7.83
C THR A 15 3.48 19.78 -8.91
N VAL A 16 3.58 20.36 -10.10
CA VAL A 16 4.52 19.88 -11.12
C VAL A 16 5.96 19.97 -10.63
N HIS A 17 6.83 19.17 -11.20
CA HIS A 17 8.25 19.01 -10.84
C HIS A 17 8.50 18.34 -9.49
N GLN A 18 7.47 17.77 -8.86
CA GLN A 18 7.69 16.92 -7.70
C GLN A 18 7.99 15.47 -8.09
N PRO A 19 8.77 14.74 -7.27
CA PRO A 19 8.98 13.31 -7.47
C PRO A 19 7.68 12.52 -7.35
N VAL A 20 7.55 11.48 -8.16
CA VAL A 20 6.40 10.56 -8.15
C VAL A 20 6.88 9.12 -8.14
N GLY A 21 6.32 8.32 -7.25
CA GLY A 21 6.39 6.87 -7.28
C GLY A 21 5.01 6.29 -7.59
N LEU A 22 4.92 5.44 -8.60
CA LEU A 22 3.69 4.77 -9.00
C LEU A 22 3.88 3.26 -8.99
N ILE A 23 2.89 2.55 -8.52
CA ILE A 23 2.81 1.09 -8.67
C ILE A 23 1.53 0.71 -9.40
N VAL A 24 1.68 -0.18 -10.38
CA VAL A 24 0.56 -0.83 -11.07
C VAL A 24 0.58 -2.31 -10.69
N VAL A 25 -0.54 -2.84 -10.22
CA VAL A 25 -0.67 -4.24 -9.82
C VAL A 25 -1.81 -4.88 -10.61
N GLU A 26 -1.51 -5.95 -11.33
CA GLU A 26 -2.48 -6.83 -11.96
C GLU A 26 -2.60 -8.10 -11.10
N PHE A 27 -3.59 -8.10 -10.22
CA PHE A 27 -3.76 -9.19 -9.25
C PHE A 27 -4.08 -10.54 -9.91
N ALA A 28 -4.85 -10.52 -11.01
CA ALA A 28 -5.27 -11.72 -11.72
C ALA A 28 -4.09 -12.56 -12.26
N THR A 29 -3.01 -11.90 -12.67
CA THR A 29 -1.82 -12.55 -13.22
C THR A 29 -0.60 -12.42 -12.31
N ARG A 30 -0.77 -11.83 -11.12
CA ARG A 30 0.31 -11.56 -10.15
C ARG A 30 1.48 -10.78 -10.75
N ARG A 31 1.17 -9.76 -11.55
CA ARG A 31 2.16 -8.86 -12.14
C ARG A 31 2.13 -7.50 -11.46
N ARG A 32 3.28 -6.90 -11.31
CA ARG A 32 3.40 -5.52 -10.84
C ARG A 32 4.53 -4.81 -11.53
N LEU A 33 4.31 -3.52 -11.76
CA LEU A 33 5.27 -2.59 -12.37
C LEU A 33 5.41 -1.39 -11.45
N ARG A 34 6.65 -1.00 -11.15
CA ARG A 34 6.94 0.28 -10.51
C ARG A 34 7.43 1.26 -11.55
N ILE A 35 7.00 2.51 -11.37
CA ILE A 35 7.39 3.63 -12.22
C ILE A 35 7.75 4.79 -11.29
N ASN A 36 8.98 5.25 -11.36
CA ASN A 36 9.46 6.40 -10.61
C ASN A 36 9.90 7.48 -11.60
N GLY A 37 9.64 8.73 -11.26
CA GLY A 37 9.96 9.86 -12.11
C GLY A 37 9.48 11.18 -11.54
N THR A 38 9.33 12.16 -12.39
CA THR A 38 8.93 13.52 -12.03
C THR A 38 7.59 13.88 -12.68
N LEU A 39 6.70 14.49 -11.91
CA LEU A 39 5.41 14.96 -12.42
C LEU A 39 5.64 16.17 -13.31
N SER A 40 5.37 16.05 -14.62
CA SER A 40 5.61 17.12 -15.61
C SER A 40 4.35 17.89 -16.01
N ASP A 41 3.15 17.32 -15.81
CA ASP A 41 1.89 18.00 -16.09
C ASP A 41 0.73 17.46 -15.24
N THR A 42 -0.16 18.34 -14.81
CA THR A 42 -1.39 18.02 -14.08
C THR A 42 -2.59 18.58 -14.82
N GLY A 43 -3.12 17.81 -15.75
CA GLY A 43 -4.33 18.16 -16.49
C GLY A 43 -5.60 17.85 -15.68
N SER A 44 -6.73 18.26 -16.26
CA SER A 44 -8.04 18.07 -15.63
C SER A 44 -8.45 16.59 -15.50
N ASP A 45 -7.87 15.72 -16.31
CA ASP A 45 -8.23 14.30 -16.47
C ASP A 45 -7.00 13.38 -16.62
N ARG A 46 -5.79 13.96 -16.51
CA ARG A 46 -4.53 13.22 -16.71
C ARG A 46 -3.42 13.77 -15.81
N LEU A 47 -2.50 12.88 -15.51
CA LEU A 47 -1.17 13.18 -14.99
C LEU A 47 -0.15 12.78 -16.05
N ARG A 48 0.88 13.60 -16.24
CA ARG A 48 2.03 13.24 -17.06
C ARG A 48 3.25 13.10 -16.16
N ILE A 49 3.91 11.96 -16.28
CA ILE A 49 5.12 11.65 -15.51
C ILE A 49 6.25 11.46 -16.50
N ASP A 50 7.32 12.21 -16.33
CA ASP A 50 8.58 11.97 -17.02
C ASP A 50 9.29 10.84 -16.28
N VAL A 51 9.31 9.66 -16.91
CA VAL A 51 9.75 8.42 -16.30
C VAL A 51 11.28 8.36 -16.26
N GLU A 52 11.82 8.16 -15.07
CA GLU A 52 13.25 7.94 -14.83
C GLU A 52 13.57 6.45 -14.67
N GLN A 53 12.67 5.70 -14.03
CA GLN A 53 12.80 4.26 -13.80
C GLN A 53 11.46 3.56 -14.02
N ALA A 54 11.47 2.44 -14.73
CA ALA A 54 10.33 1.54 -14.86
C ALA A 54 10.81 0.10 -14.84
N TYR A 55 10.30 -0.70 -13.89
CA TYR A 55 10.75 -2.08 -13.73
C TYR A 55 9.69 -2.98 -13.11
N GLY A 56 9.67 -4.23 -13.54
CA GLY A 56 8.85 -5.29 -12.96
C GLY A 56 9.45 -5.83 -11.67
N ASN A 57 8.59 -6.32 -10.79
CA ASN A 57 9.00 -7.06 -9.61
C ASN A 57 8.52 -8.51 -9.68
N CYS A 58 9.09 -9.39 -8.86
CA CYS A 58 8.67 -10.79 -8.76
C CYS A 58 7.18 -10.90 -8.38
N PRO A 59 6.50 -12.01 -8.72
CA PRO A 59 5.08 -12.22 -8.40
C PRO A 59 4.82 -12.60 -6.94
N GLN A 60 5.86 -12.85 -6.14
CA GLN A 60 5.76 -13.31 -4.75
C GLN A 60 4.85 -12.42 -3.91
N TYR A 61 4.06 -13.09 -3.07
CA TYR A 61 3.14 -12.49 -2.09
C TYR A 61 1.99 -11.67 -2.68
N ILE A 62 1.78 -11.71 -4.01
CA ILE A 62 0.59 -11.13 -4.63
C ILE A 62 -0.53 -12.16 -4.55
N GLN A 63 -1.56 -11.89 -3.73
CA GLN A 63 -2.75 -12.72 -3.65
C GLN A 63 -3.54 -12.58 -4.96
N ASN A 64 -3.91 -13.71 -5.60
CA ASN A 64 -4.64 -13.66 -6.87
C ASN A 64 -6.10 -13.29 -6.62
N ARG A 65 -6.60 -12.32 -7.37
CA ARG A 65 -8.02 -11.93 -7.37
C ARG A 65 -8.42 -11.32 -8.70
N GLN A 66 -9.67 -11.58 -9.10
CA GLN A 66 -10.29 -10.94 -10.25
C GLN A 66 -11.00 -9.68 -9.77
N LEU A 67 -10.49 -8.51 -10.17
CA LEU A 67 -11.11 -7.24 -9.82
C LEU A 67 -12.16 -6.84 -10.86
N HIS A 68 -13.29 -6.38 -10.38
CA HIS A 68 -14.35 -5.77 -11.17
C HIS A 68 -14.78 -4.44 -10.55
N THR A 69 -15.41 -3.60 -11.35
CA THR A 69 -15.95 -2.33 -10.86
C THR A 69 -17.16 -2.58 -9.97
N ALA A 70 -17.13 -2.07 -8.76
CA ALA A 70 -18.27 -2.14 -7.85
C ALA A 70 -19.51 -1.46 -8.44
N PRO A 71 -20.73 -2.02 -8.23
CA PRO A 71 -21.96 -1.39 -8.66
C PRO A 71 -22.09 0.04 -8.11
N ALA A 72 -22.72 0.92 -8.87
CA ALA A 72 -22.95 2.31 -8.43
C ALA A 72 -23.73 2.39 -7.10
N SER A 73 -24.59 1.42 -6.81
CA SER A 73 -25.33 1.28 -5.56
C SER A 73 -24.44 0.93 -4.35
N ALA A 74 -23.27 0.32 -4.58
CA ALA A 74 -22.31 0.01 -3.54
C ALA A 74 -21.42 1.22 -3.14
N ARG A 75 -21.51 2.30 -3.88
CA ARG A 75 -20.84 3.57 -3.55
C ARG A 75 -21.68 4.30 -2.52
N SER A 76 -21.51 3.96 -1.27
CA SER A 76 -22.14 4.66 -0.17
C SER A 76 -21.64 6.09 -0.08
N ALA A 77 -22.54 7.03 0.24
CA ALA A 77 -22.18 8.40 0.63
C ALA A 77 -21.72 8.48 2.10
N GLU A 78 -21.04 7.42 2.59
CA GLU A 78 -20.48 7.44 3.94
C GLU A 78 -19.45 8.55 4.04
N PRO A 79 -19.47 9.33 5.13
CA PRO A 79 -18.50 10.38 5.33
C PRO A 79 -17.10 9.78 5.48
N VAL A 80 -16.14 10.40 4.81
CA VAL A 80 -14.73 10.06 4.97
C VAL A 80 -14.27 10.49 6.35
N ARG A 81 -13.68 9.58 7.10
CA ARG A 81 -13.15 9.85 8.43
C ARG A 81 -11.69 10.26 8.35
N HIS A 82 -11.37 11.38 8.99
CA HIS A 82 -10.01 11.85 9.22
C HIS A 82 -9.69 11.73 10.71
N GLY A 83 -8.46 11.39 11.06
CA GLY A 83 -8.07 11.23 12.46
C GLY A 83 -6.59 10.94 12.64
N HIS A 84 -6.23 10.65 13.89
CA HIS A 84 -4.86 10.34 14.33
C HIS A 84 -4.77 9.00 15.07
N THR A 85 -5.91 8.37 15.36
CA THR A 85 -5.97 7.15 16.17
C THR A 85 -6.78 6.09 15.42
N LEU A 86 -6.26 4.88 15.36
CA LEU A 86 -6.96 3.74 14.79
C LEU A 86 -8.15 3.34 15.65
N THR A 87 -9.28 3.09 15.01
CA THR A 87 -10.43 2.45 15.63
C THR A 87 -10.27 0.93 15.60
N GLN A 88 -11.15 0.20 16.31
CA GLN A 88 -11.15 -1.25 16.24
C GLN A 88 -11.40 -1.76 14.82
N ASP A 89 -12.29 -1.12 14.06
CA ASP A 89 -12.57 -1.48 12.65
C ASP A 89 -11.34 -1.30 11.75
N ASP A 90 -10.52 -0.27 11.99
CA ASP A 90 -9.27 -0.06 11.27
C ASP A 90 -8.26 -1.17 11.60
N ILE A 91 -8.14 -1.51 12.88
CA ILE A 91 -7.26 -2.58 13.35
C ILE A 91 -7.68 -3.92 12.73
N ASP A 92 -8.97 -4.19 12.72
CA ASP A 92 -9.51 -5.41 12.13
C ASP A 92 -9.31 -5.46 10.61
N LEU A 93 -9.40 -4.31 9.92
CA LEU A 93 -9.06 -4.21 8.50
C LEU A 93 -7.58 -4.53 8.27
N VAL A 94 -6.67 -3.95 9.05
CA VAL A 94 -5.23 -4.22 8.96
C VAL A 94 -4.93 -5.70 9.22
N ARG A 95 -5.50 -6.28 10.26
CA ARG A 95 -5.29 -7.70 10.61
C ARG A 95 -5.82 -8.69 9.58
N ARG A 96 -6.91 -8.34 8.89
CA ARG A 96 -7.48 -9.16 7.80
C ARG A 96 -6.76 -8.97 6.48
N ALA A 97 -6.02 -7.88 6.32
CA ALA A 97 -5.38 -7.56 5.06
C ALA A 97 -4.33 -8.60 4.68
N ASP A 98 -4.38 -9.04 3.44
CA ASP A 98 -3.38 -9.88 2.79
C ASP A 98 -2.49 -9.08 1.84
N THR A 99 -2.74 -7.79 1.75
CA THR A 99 -2.13 -6.85 0.81
C THR A 99 -2.23 -5.43 1.34
N PHE A 100 -1.13 -4.68 1.23
CA PHE A 100 -1.16 -3.22 1.33
C PHE A 100 -0.14 -2.60 0.38
N LEU A 101 -0.32 -1.32 0.10
CA LEU A 101 0.64 -0.52 -0.66
C LEU A 101 1.38 0.41 0.28
N ILE A 102 2.68 0.59 0.05
CA ILE A 102 3.53 1.50 0.81
C ILE A 102 4.18 2.51 -0.12
N GLY A 103 4.07 3.79 0.23
CA GLY A 103 4.82 4.89 -0.38
C GLY A 103 5.96 5.31 0.55
N THR A 104 7.14 5.52 -0.01
CA THR A 104 8.33 6.01 0.70
C THR A 104 9.03 7.08 -0.11
N THR A 105 9.81 7.91 0.55
CA THR A 105 10.57 8.99 -0.09
C THR A 105 12.05 8.87 0.21
N HIS A 106 12.86 9.43 -0.67
CA HIS A 106 14.30 9.60 -0.46
C HIS A 106 14.66 11.05 -0.72
N PRO A 107 15.47 11.71 0.14
CA PRO A 107 15.77 13.14 0.03
C PRO A 107 16.31 13.60 -1.34
N THR A 108 17.00 12.70 -2.07
CA THR A 108 17.64 13.04 -3.34
C THR A 108 17.31 12.10 -4.50
N ARG A 109 16.56 10.99 -4.26
CA ARG A 109 16.25 9.98 -5.28
C ARG A 109 14.76 9.86 -5.58
N GLY A 110 13.95 10.74 -4.98
CA GLY A 110 12.51 10.80 -5.22
C GLY A 110 11.70 9.77 -4.46
N ASN A 111 10.53 9.46 -4.99
CA ASN A 111 9.52 8.64 -4.33
C ASN A 111 9.48 7.23 -4.93
N ASP A 112 9.11 6.26 -4.09
CA ASP A 112 8.85 4.88 -4.50
C ASP A 112 7.51 4.42 -3.95
N ALA A 113 6.77 3.65 -4.76
CA ALA A 113 5.57 2.97 -4.35
C ALA A 113 5.75 1.46 -4.48
N SER A 114 5.40 0.71 -3.46
CA SER A 114 5.60 -0.74 -3.40
C SER A 114 4.35 -1.47 -2.91
N HIS A 115 4.21 -2.71 -3.33
CA HIS A 115 3.24 -3.66 -2.83
C HIS A 115 3.88 -4.53 -1.75
N ARG A 116 3.15 -4.76 -0.68
CA ARG A 116 3.44 -5.75 0.36
C ARG A 116 2.28 -6.72 0.45
N GLY A 117 2.56 -8.00 0.57
CA GLY A 117 1.53 -9.02 0.70
C GLY A 117 2.02 -10.17 1.56
N GLY A 118 1.06 -10.93 2.09
CA GLY A 118 1.29 -12.08 2.97
C GLY A 118 -0.03 -12.75 3.32
N PRO A 119 -0.02 -13.78 4.17
CA PRO A 119 -1.26 -14.32 4.71
C PRO A 119 -1.94 -13.28 5.62
N PRO A 120 -3.29 -13.27 5.75
CA PRO A 120 -3.96 -12.43 6.74
C PRO A 120 -3.31 -12.58 8.11
N GLY A 121 -3.04 -11.44 8.78
CA GLY A 121 -2.30 -11.41 10.06
C GLY A 121 -0.80 -11.16 9.91
N PHE A 122 -0.24 -11.09 8.70
CA PHE A 122 1.19 -10.77 8.52
C PHE A 122 1.54 -9.34 8.97
N VAL A 123 0.58 -8.43 8.98
CA VAL A 123 0.72 -7.12 9.62
C VAL A 123 0.15 -7.21 11.03
N ARG A 124 1.00 -6.97 12.02
CA ARG A 124 0.65 -6.98 13.44
C ARG A 124 0.33 -5.56 13.89
N VAL A 125 -0.59 -5.46 14.84
CA VAL A 125 -0.96 -4.19 15.47
C VAL A 125 -0.83 -4.33 16.97
N GLU A 126 0.05 -3.54 17.57
CA GLU A 126 0.37 -3.52 18.99
C GLU A 126 0.44 -2.06 19.46
N ASP A 127 -0.28 -1.72 20.51
CA ASP A 127 -0.31 -0.38 21.10
C ASP A 127 -0.54 0.78 20.09
N GLY A 128 -1.35 0.51 19.05
CA GLY A 128 -1.66 1.48 18.00
C GLY A 128 -0.56 1.64 16.94
N GLN A 129 0.53 0.91 17.03
CA GLN A 129 1.57 0.82 16.03
C GLN A 129 1.39 -0.41 15.14
N LEU A 130 1.88 -0.36 13.92
CA LEU A 130 1.90 -1.49 13.00
C LEU A 130 3.32 -2.00 12.85
N TRP A 131 3.45 -3.30 12.66
CA TRP A 131 4.72 -3.86 12.21
C TRP A 131 4.50 -5.08 11.34
N TRP A 132 5.46 -5.37 10.46
CA TRP A 132 5.46 -6.53 9.58
C TRP A 132 6.88 -7.00 9.29
N PRO A 133 7.09 -8.32 9.10
CA PRO A 133 8.37 -8.84 8.66
C PRO A 133 8.64 -8.46 7.20
N ASP A 134 9.90 -8.25 6.86
CA ASP A 134 10.30 -8.14 5.47
C ASP A 134 10.54 -9.54 4.90
N TYR A 135 9.78 -9.90 3.90
CA TYR A 135 9.86 -11.23 3.29
C TYR A 135 10.96 -11.32 2.23
N TRP A 136 11.45 -12.52 1.96
CA TRP A 136 12.39 -12.77 0.89
C TRP A 136 11.79 -12.31 -0.45
N GLY A 137 12.59 -11.62 -1.26
CA GLY A 137 12.18 -11.12 -2.55
C GLY A 137 13.34 -11.09 -3.54
N ASN A 138 13.24 -10.22 -4.52
CA ASN A 138 14.26 -10.04 -5.56
C ASN A 138 15.47 -9.20 -5.12
N ASN A 139 15.65 -8.95 -3.84
CA ASN A 139 16.71 -8.10 -3.26
C ASN A 139 16.71 -6.65 -3.74
N MET A 140 15.59 -6.16 -4.26
CA MET A 140 15.42 -4.75 -4.59
C MET A 140 14.93 -3.99 -3.33
N PHE A 141 15.86 -3.46 -2.58
CA PHE A 141 15.62 -2.84 -1.27
C PHE A 141 15.24 -1.35 -1.35
N ASN A 142 14.62 -0.90 -2.45
CA ASN A 142 14.23 0.52 -2.63
C ASN A 142 13.45 1.07 -1.43
N THR A 143 12.38 0.39 -1.02
CA THR A 143 11.58 0.80 0.14
C THR A 143 12.42 0.86 1.41
N LEU A 144 13.20 -0.18 1.72
CA LEU A 144 14.02 -0.23 2.93
C LEU A 144 15.16 0.78 2.88
N GLY A 145 15.77 0.98 1.70
CA GLY A 145 16.80 2.00 1.49
C GLY A 145 16.25 3.42 1.68
N ASN A 146 15.03 3.69 1.22
CA ASN A 146 14.37 4.97 1.46
C ASN A 146 14.12 5.19 2.95
N LEU A 147 13.58 4.19 3.67
CA LEU A 147 13.31 4.28 5.11
C LEU A 147 14.56 4.49 5.96
N GLN A 148 15.73 4.06 5.49
CA GLN A 148 17.00 4.36 6.15
C GLN A 148 17.43 5.83 5.99
N ALA A 149 17.00 6.47 4.90
CA ALA A 149 17.35 7.86 4.59
C ALA A 149 16.29 8.86 5.08
N ASP A 150 15.02 8.46 5.05
CA ASP A 150 13.87 9.26 5.47
C ASP A 150 12.77 8.32 5.99
N PRO A 151 12.38 8.43 7.28
CA PRO A 151 11.37 7.55 7.87
C PRO A 151 9.94 7.85 7.39
N ALA A 152 9.71 8.93 6.65
CA ALA A 152 8.37 9.28 6.18
C ALA A 152 7.81 8.19 5.27
N ALA A 153 6.62 7.69 5.61
CA ALA A 153 5.94 6.65 4.86
C ALA A 153 4.43 6.84 4.85
N ALA A 154 3.80 6.29 3.81
CA ALA A 154 2.35 6.21 3.70
C ALA A 154 1.94 4.78 3.40
N LEU A 155 0.88 4.29 4.05
CA LEU A 155 0.31 2.97 3.83
C LEU A 155 -1.11 3.10 3.29
N LEU A 156 -1.49 2.18 2.40
CA LEU A 156 -2.86 2.05 1.91
C LEU A 156 -3.31 0.60 2.03
N PHE A 157 -4.26 0.36 2.91
CA PHE A 157 -4.99 -0.89 3.03
C PHE A 157 -6.31 -0.79 2.27
N CYS A 158 -6.67 -1.88 1.58
CA CYS A 158 -7.90 -1.98 0.79
C CYS A 158 -8.64 -3.26 1.15
N ASP A 159 -9.90 -3.12 1.52
CA ASP A 159 -10.84 -4.24 1.60
C ASP A 159 -11.56 -4.37 0.24
N PHE A 160 -11.13 -5.33 -0.55
CA PHE A 160 -11.70 -5.58 -1.87
C PHE A 160 -13.11 -6.21 -1.83
N THR A 161 -13.61 -6.59 -0.67
CA THR A 161 -14.98 -7.09 -0.52
C THR A 161 -15.96 -5.94 -0.31
N THR A 162 -15.61 -4.99 0.55
CA THR A 162 -16.49 -3.90 0.95
C THR A 162 -16.21 -2.59 0.23
N GLY A 163 -15.00 -2.42 -0.33
CA GLY A 163 -14.51 -1.17 -0.91
C GLY A 163 -13.98 -0.18 0.14
N HIS A 164 -13.90 -0.58 1.41
CA HIS A 164 -13.28 0.25 2.44
C HIS A 164 -11.77 0.38 2.21
N THR A 165 -11.26 1.57 2.50
CA THR A 165 -9.81 1.86 2.46
C THR A 165 -9.39 2.53 3.75
N LEU A 166 -8.16 2.27 4.15
CA LEU A 166 -7.48 2.95 5.24
C LEU A 166 -6.15 3.49 4.70
N HIS A 167 -6.04 4.80 4.62
CA HIS A 167 -4.82 5.50 4.29
C HIS A 167 -4.17 5.96 5.59
N LEU A 168 -2.91 5.63 5.80
CA LEU A 168 -2.11 6.06 6.94
C LEU A 168 -0.91 6.85 6.45
N SER A 169 -0.61 7.95 7.10
CA SER A 169 0.65 8.67 6.96
C SER A 169 1.36 8.68 8.31
N GLY A 170 2.67 8.54 8.31
CA GLY A 170 3.44 8.45 9.54
C GLY A 170 4.90 8.13 9.28
N GLN A 171 5.55 7.52 10.25
CA GLN A 171 6.96 7.18 10.18
C GLN A 171 7.18 5.68 10.27
N ALA A 172 8.09 5.17 9.43
CA ALA A 172 8.48 3.78 9.42
C ALA A 172 9.99 3.64 9.69
N THR A 173 10.33 2.63 10.47
CA THR A 173 11.73 2.30 10.80
C THR A 173 12.01 0.84 10.52
N LEU A 174 13.22 0.54 10.06
CA LEU A 174 13.70 -0.82 9.86
C LEU A 174 14.41 -1.29 11.14
N GLU A 175 13.95 -2.42 11.66
CA GLU A 175 14.59 -3.15 12.76
C GLU A 175 15.29 -4.39 12.21
N TRP A 176 16.50 -4.63 12.70
CA TRP A 176 17.24 -5.86 12.48
C TRP A 176 17.07 -6.77 13.72
N THR A 177 16.49 -7.94 13.49
CA THR A 177 16.21 -8.92 14.54
C THR A 177 17.08 -10.15 14.39
N GLY A 178 17.01 -11.06 15.36
CA GLY A 178 17.52 -12.42 15.15
C GLY A 178 16.65 -13.20 14.16
N THR A 179 17.27 -13.97 13.28
CA THR A 179 16.51 -14.81 12.34
C THR A 179 15.76 -15.92 13.05
N GLY A 180 14.48 -16.10 12.70
CA GLY A 180 13.62 -17.16 13.25
C GLY A 180 13.09 -16.90 14.65
N ILE A 181 13.13 -15.66 15.12
CA ILE A 181 12.37 -15.24 16.32
C ILE A 181 10.88 -15.16 16.02
N PRO A 182 9.99 -15.14 17.03
CA PRO A 182 8.56 -14.92 16.81
C PRO A 182 8.28 -13.71 15.92
N GLY A 183 7.41 -13.89 14.92
CA GLY A 183 7.07 -12.87 13.93
C GLY A 183 8.09 -12.63 12.82
N ASP A 184 9.22 -13.34 12.78
CA ASP A 184 10.13 -13.38 11.62
C ASP A 184 9.70 -14.50 10.66
N ASP A 185 8.49 -14.37 10.11
CA ASP A 185 7.76 -15.40 9.36
C ASP A 185 8.57 -16.02 8.22
N ASP A 186 9.41 -15.25 7.55
CA ASP A 186 10.24 -15.69 6.41
C ASP A 186 11.74 -15.73 6.74
N ARG A 187 12.08 -15.65 8.02
CA ARG A 187 13.45 -15.82 8.55
C ARG A 187 14.49 -14.88 7.94
N THR A 188 14.09 -13.66 7.64
CA THR A 188 14.99 -12.64 7.09
C THR A 188 15.72 -11.84 8.17
N GLY A 189 15.24 -11.90 9.41
CA GLY A 189 15.74 -11.09 10.51
C GLY A 189 15.51 -9.59 10.32
N ARG A 190 14.49 -9.22 9.58
CA ARG A 190 14.13 -7.82 9.31
C ARG A 190 12.65 -7.58 9.56
N ARG A 191 12.35 -6.49 10.26
CA ARG A 191 11.01 -5.96 10.48
C ARG A 191 10.94 -4.49 10.11
N VAL A 192 9.75 -4.07 9.71
CA VAL A 192 9.43 -2.65 9.58
C VAL A 192 8.38 -2.31 10.63
N HIS A 193 8.65 -1.32 11.44
CA HIS A 193 7.71 -0.71 12.39
C HIS A 193 7.16 0.56 11.78
N PHE A 194 5.87 0.81 11.97
CA PHE A 194 5.19 2.00 11.48
C PHE A 194 4.34 2.62 12.58
N THR A 195 4.59 3.91 12.83
CA THR A 195 3.81 4.72 13.76
C THR A 195 2.89 5.63 12.97
N PRO A 196 1.57 5.40 13.00
CA PRO A 196 0.60 6.26 12.33
C PRO A 196 0.56 7.65 12.99
N GLU A 197 0.55 8.70 12.17
CA GLU A 197 0.38 10.09 12.62
C GLU A 197 -0.96 10.66 12.15
N GLN A 198 -1.39 10.28 10.94
CA GLN A 198 -2.66 10.72 10.37
C GLN A 198 -3.32 9.55 9.63
N LEU A 199 -4.64 9.58 9.58
CA LEU A 199 -5.39 8.60 8.82
C LEU A 199 -6.56 9.23 8.07
N VAL A 200 -6.90 8.57 6.95
CA VAL A 200 -8.14 8.79 6.20
C VAL A 200 -8.77 7.44 5.93
N ALA A 201 -9.99 7.24 6.39
CA ALA A 201 -10.72 5.99 6.24
C ALA A 201 -12.11 6.21 5.65
N GLY A 202 -12.55 5.27 4.83
CA GLY A 202 -13.87 5.30 4.22
C GLY A 202 -13.97 4.36 3.03
N ARG A 203 -15.17 4.30 2.45
CA ARG A 203 -15.43 3.46 1.27
C ARG A 203 -15.03 4.22 0.00
N LEU A 204 -13.73 4.24 -0.31
CA LEU A 204 -13.16 5.01 -1.41
C LEU A 204 -12.78 4.14 -2.63
N LEU A 205 -12.69 2.83 -2.46
CA LEU A 205 -12.33 1.91 -3.54
C LEU A 205 -13.57 1.56 -4.37
N SER A 206 -13.52 1.80 -5.67
CA SER A 206 -14.56 1.39 -6.62
C SER A 206 -14.30 0.04 -7.29
N LEU A 207 -13.37 -0.74 -6.73
CA LEU A 207 -13.02 -2.09 -7.20
C LEU A 207 -13.39 -3.10 -6.12
N GLN A 208 -13.91 -4.24 -6.56
CA GLN A 208 -14.24 -5.38 -5.70
C GLN A 208 -13.72 -6.68 -6.29
N ALA A 209 -13.58 -7.70 -5.43
CA ALA A 209 -13.27 -9.06 -5.82
C ALA A 209 -14.19 -10.01 -5.04
N ASP A 210 -14.72 -11.02 -5.73
CA ASP A 210 -15.62 -12.02 -5.13
C ASP A 210 -14.83 -13.12 -4.38
N SER A 211 -13.57 -13.32 -4.77
CA SER A 211 -12.71 -14.34 -4.19
C SER A 211 -11.24 -13.96 -4.24
N VAL A 212 -10.47 -14.57 -3.37
CA VAL A 212 -9.01 -14.47 -3.35
C VAL A 212 -8.39 -15.85 -3.28
N THR A 213 -7.32 -16.07 -4.05
CA THR A 213 -6.48 -17.26 -3.94
C THR A 213 -5.12 -16.84 -3.39
N ALA A 214 -4.73 -17.44 -2.29
CA ALA A 214 -3.47 -17.15 -1.62
C ALA A 214 -2.25 -17.37 -2.55
N ALA A 215 -1.25 -16.54 -2.38
CA ALA A 215 0.02 -16.74 -3.05
C ALA A 215 0.68 -18.03 -2.53
N PRO A 216 1.24 -18.88 -3.42
CA PRO A 216 1.87 -20.13 -3.00
C PRO A 216 3.12 -19.91 -2.16
N ASP A 217 3.73 -18.74 -2.29
CA ASP A 217 4.95 -18.35 -1.59
C ASP A 217 4.70 -17.69 -0.22
N ASN A 218 3.43 -17.59 0.22
CA ASN A 218 3.14 -17.01 1.54
C ASN A 218 3.81 -17.85 2.64
N PRO A 219 4.69 -17.26 3.47
CA PRO A 219 5.26 -17.97 4.60
C PRO A 219 4.18 -18.23 5.67
N PRO A 220 4.34 -19.29 6.48
CA PRO A 220 3.50 -19.47 7.64
C PRO A 220 3.77 -18.36 8.67
N LEU A 221 2.72 -17.89 9.34
CA LEU A 221 2.88 -16.96 10.45
C LEU A 221 3.58 -17.68 11.62
N THR A 222 4.47 -16.96 12.28
CA THR A 222 5.15 -17.40 13.51
C THR A 222 4.68 -16.51 14.66
N ASP A 223 4.19 -17.14 15.73
CA ASP A 223 3.75 -16.45 16.96
C ASP A 223 4.93 -16.11 17.86
#